data_c86262af7c71dc05ad862424b1d64ad8
#
_entry.id   c86262af7c71dc05ad862424b1d64ad8
#
_cell.length_a   1.000
_cell.length_b   1.000
_cell.length_c   1.000
_cell.angle_alpha   90.00
_cell.angle_beta   90.00
_cell.angle_gamma   90.00
#
_symmetry.space_group_name_H-M   'P 1'
#
loop_
_entity.id
_entity.type
_entity.pdbx_description
1 polymer ?
#
loop_
_entity_poly.entity_id
_entity_poly.type
_entity_poly.pdbx_seq_one_letter_code
_entity_poly.pdbx_strand_id
1 'polypeptide(L)'
;MKQKFHVKIKEAFNALFRRRFMKIAVLTSGGDAPGMNAAIRAVVRTADQVGIEVLGIRNGYAGLVENDFIELKSTDVSGFLQIGGTFLGTNRLKEFVDVNVQKIAKNNLKQAGVDYLITIGGNGTYQGALALSKLGVNTIGIPATIDNDLGGTDSTIGFSTALNTIMDAIDKLRDTSSSHHRCSVIETMGRGSSELAIYSAICGGAEYVITHDKPFDKVALMAKFKEYKRQNRKHAIVVVSEKLLNVHELAEEISRETGFNSRATVLGYVQRGGSPSQYDRFLATSLGVKAVELVKAKATGGLAVGLKNSEPVSTTLETALLEKRDHEYLFNILRLVS
;
A
#
# COMPACT_ATOMS: atom_id res chain seq x y z
N MET A 1 23.60 27.68 -53.53
CA MET A 1 23.30 26.22 -53.37
C MET A 1 23.94 25.59 -52.14
N LYS A 2 25.19 25.83 -51.80
CA LYS A 2 25.89 25.26 -50.62
C LYS A 2 25.29 25.62 -49.24
N GLN A 3 24.75 26.83 -49.04
CA GLN A 3 24.17 27.26 -47.79
C GLN A 3 22.83 26.54 -47.45
N LYS A 4 21.98 26.29 -48.43
CA LYS A 4 20.72 25.49 -48.23
C LYS A 4 20.98 24.03 -47.93
N PHE A 5 22.10 23.48 -48.43
CA PHE A 5 22.49 22.10 -48.14
C PHE A 5 23.01 21.93 -46.71
N HIS A 6 23.76 22.92 -46.19
CA HIS A 6 24.25 22.91 -44.79
C HIS A 6 23.10 23.04 -43.77
N VAL A 7 22.10 23.88 -44.06
CA VAL A 7 20.91 24.02 -43.21
C VAL A 7 20.10 22.71 -43.14
N LYS A 8 19.86 22.05 -44.31
CA LYS A 8 19.17 20.76 -44.34
C LYS A 8 19.92 19.63 -43.64
N ILE A 9 21.26 19.60 -43.71
CA ILE A 9 22.08 18.62 -42.99
C ILE A 9 22.03 18.93 -41.48
N LYS A 10 22.04 20.17 -41.05
CA LYS A 10 21.94 20.56 -39.64
C LYS A 10 20.54 20.28 -39.09
N GLU A 11 19.48 20.47 -39.88
CA GLU A 11 18.12 20.15 -39.51
C GLU A 11 17.90 18.61 -39.46
N ALA A 12 18.43 17.84 -40.45
CA ALA A 12 18.42 16.42 -40.45
C ALA A 12 19.27 15.82 -39.30
N PHE A 13 20.42 16.39 -39.03
CA PHE A 13 21.26 16.01 -37.88
C PHE A 13 20.58 16.33 -36.57
N ASN A 14 19.97 17.52 -36.43
CA ASN A 14 19.16 17.84 -35.23
C ASN A 14 17.88 16.99 -35.13
N ALA A 15 17.29 16.56 -36.23
CA ALA A 15 16.14 15.63 -36.20
C ALA A 15 16.56 14.19 -35.85
N LEU A 16 17.75 13.74 -36.32
CA LEU A 16 18.34 12.45 -35.92
C LEU A 16 18.77 12.43 -34.45
N PHE A 17 19.27 13.54 -33.92
CA PHE A 17 19.69 13.71 -32.52
C PHE A 17 18.55 14.10 -31.58
N ARG A 18 17.37 14.49 -32.07
CA ARG A 18 16.13 14.56 -31.28
C ARG A 18 15.49 13.17 -31.14
N ARG A 19 16.22 12.13 -30.78
CA ARG A 19 15.64 11.00 -30.09
C ARG A 19 15.13 11.56 -28.77
N ARG A 20 13.85 11.96 -28.72
CA ARG A 20 13.18 12.30 -27.48
C ARG A 20 13.27 11.05 -26.61
N PHE A 21 14.14 11.10 -25.61
CA PHE A 21 14.18 10.05 -24.60
C PHE A 21 12.79 9.98 -23.95
N MET A 22 12.31 8.77 -23.77
CA MET A 22 11.07 8.56 -23.04
C MET A 22 11.28 9.04 -21.61
N LYS A 23 10.30 9.75 -21.07
CA LYS A 23 10.37 10.34 -19.73
C LYS A 23 9.18 9.87 -18.90
N ILE A 24 9.43 9.36 -17.72
CA ILE A 24 8.40 8.98 -16.76
C ILE A 24 8.46 9.88 -15.53
N ALA A 25 7.32 10.04 -14.88
CA ALA A 25 7.27 10.62 -13.54
C ALA A 25 6.80 9.57 -12.54
N VAL A 26 7.31 9.62 -11.31
CA VAL A 26 6.90 8.74 -10.20
C VAL A 26 6.50 9.57 -9.00
N LEU A 27 5.38 9.21 -8.37
CA LEU A 27 4.92 9.79 -7.10
C LEU A 27 4.47 8.71 -6.13
N THR A 28 4.52 9.04 -4.85
CA THR A 28 3.84 8.32 -3.76
C THR A 28 2.70 9.16 -3.22
N SER A 29 1.55 8.57 -2.96
CA SER A 29 0.38 9.30 -2.46
C SER A 29 -0.43 8.46 -1.47
N GLY A 30 -1.20 9.13 -0.63
CA GLY A 30 -2.04 8.48 0.38
C GLY A 30 -1.33 8.26 1.71
N GLY A 31 -1.58 7.14 2.38
CA GLY A 31 -0.83 6.70 3.56
C GLY A 31 0.49 6.09 3.14
N ASP A 32 1.53 6.37 3.90
CA ASP A 32 2.82 5.71 3.70
C ASP A 32 2.73 4.22 4.07
N ALA A 33 3.55 3.41 3.40
CA ALA A 33 3.67 1.99 3.65
C ALA A 33 5.13 1.54 3.52
N PRO A 34 5.61 0.64 4.39
CA PRO A 34 6.98 0.11 4.30
C PRO A 34 7.21 -0.60 2.97
N GLY A 35 8.18 -0.14 2.19
CA GLY A 35 8.48 -0.65 0.86
C GLY A 35 8.21 0.34 -0.28
N MET A 36 7.57 1.48 -0.04
CA MET A 36 7.40 2.53 -1.05
C MET A 36 8.75 3.00 -1.61
N ASN A 37 9.76 3.19 -0.76
CA ASN A 37 11.12 3.55 -1.18
C ASN A 37 11.76 2.46 -2.05
N ALA A 38 11.52 1.19 -1.74
CA ALA A 38 11.99 0.06 -2.55
C ALA A 38 11.34 0.05 -3.95
N ALA A 39 10.04 0.40 -4.04
CA ALA A 39 9.34 0.52 -5.31
C ALA A 39 9.88 1.69 -6.15
N ILE A 40 10.06 2.88 -5.55
CA ILE A 40 10.67 4.03 -6.23
C ILE A 40 12.06 3.65 -6.77
N ARG A 41 12.89 3.01 -5.91
CA ARG A 41 14.22 2.55 -6.30
C ARG A 41 14.17 1.59 -7.49
N ALA A 42 13.25 0.64 -7.50
CA ALA A 42 13.10 -0.31 -8.60
C ALA A 42 12.71 0.39 -9.90
N VAL A 43 11.74 1.30 -9.86
CA VAL A 43 11.35 2.12 -11.02
C VAL A 43 12.54 2.91 -11.57
N VAL A 44 13.24 3.66 -10.72
CA VAL A 44 14.36 4.51 -11.16
C VAL A 44 15.50 3.69 -11.76
N ARG A 45 15.91 2.61 -11.10
CA ARG A 45 17.02 1.78 -11.57
C ARG A 45 16.69 1.02 -12.84
N THR A 46 15.46 0.51 -12.97
CA THR A 46 15.03 -0.19 -14.18
C THR A 46 14.91 0.78 -15.35
N ALA A 47 14.36 1.97 -15.12
CA ALA A 47 14.27 3.02 -16.13
C ALA A 47 15.66 3.45 -16.65
N ASP A 48 16.61 3.67 -15.75
CA ASP A 48 18.00 4.02 -16.08
C ASP A 48 18.67 2.96 -16.98
N GLN A 49 18.49 1.67 -16.66
CA GLN A 49 19.02 0.55 -17.46
C GLN A 49 18.49 0.51 -18.91
N VAL A 50 17.31 1.06 -19.14
CA VAL A 50 16.68 1.06 -20.49
C VAL A 50 16.68 2.45 -21.13
N GLY A 51 17.38 3.43 -20.55
CA GLY A 51 17.55 4.78 -21.10
C GLY A 51 16.27 5.63 -21.02
N ILE A 52 15.45 5.47 -19.98
CA ILE A 52 14.26 6.26 -19.70
C ILE A 52 14.61 7.28 -18.59
N GLU A 53 14.32 8.56 -18.83
CA GLU A 53 14.49 9.61 -17.82
C GLU A 53 13.39 9.52 -16.75
N VAL A 54 13.73 9.74 -15.48
CA VAL A 54 12.79 9.69 -14.36
C VAL A 54 12.73 11.02 -13.62
N LEU A 55 11.51 11.53 -13.45
CA LEU A 55 11.20 12.63 -12.54
C LEU A 55 10.50 12.09 -11.30
N GLY A 56 10.98 12.43 -10.11
CA GLY A 56 10.25 12.27 -8.87
C GLY A 56 9.32 13.45 -8.64
N ILE A 57 8.09 13.20 -8.20
CA ILE A 57 7.15 14.23 -7.78
C ILE A 57 7.06 14.19 -6.26
N ARG A 58 7.42 15.30 -5.59
CA ARG A 58 7.33 15.38 -4.14
C ARG A 58 5.89 15.56 -3.69
N ASN A 59 5.59 15.07 -2.49
CA ASN A 59 4.28 15.25 -1.83
C ASN A 59 3.07 14.77 -2.65
N GLY A 60 3.26 13.79 -3.53
CA GLY A 60 2.19 13.14 -4.28
C GLY A 60 1.43 14.06 -5.23
N TYR A 61 0.10 13.95 -5.24
CA TYR A 61 -0.72 14.78 -6.13
C TYR A 61 -0.67 16.27 -5.82
N ALA A 62 -0.38 16.66 -4.57
CA ALA A 62 -0.20 18.08 -4.23
C ALA A 62 1.01 18.66 -4.99
N GLY A 63 2.16 18.00 -4.90
CA GLY A 63 3.35 18.44 -5.63
C GLY A 63 3.20 18.34 -7.14
N LEU A 64 2.41 17.39 -7.64
CA LEU A 64 2.07 17.34 -9.07
C LEU A 64 1.32 18.60 -9.54
N VAL A 65 0.37 19.07 -8.73
CA VAL A 65 -0.38 20.32 -9.01
C VAL A 65 0.50 21.55 -8.85
N GLU A 66 1.40 21.54 -7.88
CA GLU A 66 2.37 22.61 -7.59
C GLU A 66 3.59 22.62 -8.52
N ASN A 67 3.70 21.62 -9.42
CA ASN A 67 4.84 21.45 -10.35
C ASN A 67 6.17 21.18 -9.64
N ASP A 68 6.14 20.46 -8.49
CA ASP A 68 7.32 20.12 -7.67
C ASP A 68 7.99 18.83 -8.17
N PHE A 69 8.77 18.94 -9.22
CA PHE A 69 9.51 17.85 -9.84
C PHE A 69 10.99 17.89 -9.47
N ILE A 70 11.59 16.72 -9.29
CA ILE A 70 13.04 16.52 -9.13
C ILE A 70 13.53 15.46 -10.12
N GLU A 71 14.70 15.62 -10.71
CA GLU A 71 15.34 14.55 -11.46
C GLU A 71 15.78 13.43 -10.52
N LEU A 72 15.60 12.16 -10.95
CA LEU A 72 16.03 10.99 -10.20
C LEU A 72 16.96 10.12 -11.04
N LYS A 73 18.13 9.82 -10.46
CA LYS A 73 19.14 8.92 -11.03
C LYS A 73 19.33 7.69 -10.13
N SER A 74 19.92 6.65 -10.67
CA SER A 74 20.23 5.42 -9.92
C SER A 74 21.04 5.67 -8.64
N THR A 75 21.87 6.72 -8.60
CA THR A 75 22.64 7.13 -7.42
C THR A 75 21.75 7.69 -6.32
N ASP A 76 20.70 8.43 -6.66
CA ASP A 76 19.85 9.16 -5.71
C ASP A 76 18.96 8.20 -4.90
N VAL A 77 18.74 6.99 -5.42
CA VAL A 77 17.97 5.93 -4.77
C VAL A 77 18.85 4.86 -4.13
N SER A 78 20.15 5.12 -4.03
CA SER A 78 21.09 4.22 -3.36
C SER A 78 20.81 4.18 -1.84
N GLY A 79 20.79 2.98 -1.24
CA GLY A 79 20.54 2.82 0.19
C GLY A 79 19.08 2.92 0.63
N PHE A 80 18.12 3.14 -0.26
CA PHE A 80 16.70 3.29 0.11
C PHE A 80 15.92 1.96 0.22
N LEU A 81 16.48 0.84 -0.20
CA LEU A 81 15.79 -0.46 -0.21
C LEU A 81 15.24 -0.87 1.16
N GLN A 82 15.97 -0.58 2.23
CA GLN A 82 15.63 -0.97 3.60
C GLN A 82 14.96 0.14 4.42
N ILE A 83 14.81 1.34 3.86
CA ILE A 83 14.25 2.49 4.58
C ILE A 83 12.74 2.52 4.43
N GLY A 84 12.02 2.57 5.56
CA GLY A 84 10.57 2.74 5.59
C GLY A 84 10.11 4.13 5.17
N GLY A 85 8.79 4.33 5.11
CA GLY A 85 8.20 5.58 4.63
C GLY A 85 8.47 5.83 3.15
N THR A 86 8.45 7.10 2.73
CA THR A 86 8.74 7.52 1.36
C THR A 86 9.55 8.81 1.32
N PHE A 87 10.69 8.80 0.64
CA PHE A 87 11.57 9.97 0.53
C PHE A 87 11.01 11.06 -0.40
N LEU A 88 10.07 10.71 -1.28
CA LEU A 88 9.34 11.70 -2.08
C LEU A 88 8.27 12.44 -1.26
N GLY A 89 7.99 11.96 -0.05
CA GLY A 89 6.89 12.47 0.75
C GLY A 89 5.53 12.07 0.19
N THR A 90 4.51 12.24 1.01
CA THR A 90 3.11 11.99 0.65
C THR A 90 2.23 13.03 1.29
N ASN A 91 1.27 13.55 0.54
CA ASN A 91 0.26 14.46 1.05
C ASN A 91 -1.12 14.10 0.48
N ARG A 92 -2.16 14.37 1.24
CA ARG A 92 -3.54 14.19 0.79
C ARG A 92 -4.07 15.50 0.21
N LEU A 93 -4.36 15.50 -1.08
CA LEU A 93 -5.01 16.62 -1.76
C LEU A 93 -6.49 16.26 -1.98
N LYS A 94 -7.37 16.76 -1.10
CA LYS A 94 -8.82 16.49 -1.21
C LYS A 94 -9.42 17.10 -2.47
N GLU A 95 -8.89 18.22 -2.89
CA GLU A 95 -9.30 18.98 -4.07
C GLU A 95 -9.00 18.24 -5.39
N PHE A 96 -8.20 17.16 -5.35
CA PHE A 96 -7.88 16.38 -6.55
C PHE A 96 -9.08 15.65 -7.17
N VAL A 97 -10.22 15.63 -6.48
CA VAL A 97 -11.50 15.17 -7.08
C VAL A 97 -12.06 16.16 -8.11
N ASP A 98 -11.66 17.44 -8.07
CA ASP A 98 -12.06 18.46 -9.04
C ASP A 98 -11.31 18.25 -10.38
N VAL A 99 -12.08 18.14 -11.46
CA VAL A 99 -11.52 17.97 -12.80
C VAL A 99 -10.64 19.13 -13.25
N ASN A 100 -10.83 20.35 -12.73
CA ASN A 100 -9.97 21.48 -13.06
C ASN A 100 -8.58 21.33 -12.41
N VAL A 101 -8.53 20.83 -11.17
CA VAL A 101 -7.25 20.50 -10.50
C VAL A 101 -6.52 19.37 -11.24
N GLN A 102 -7.26 18.35 -11.70
CA GLN A 102 -6.69 17.27 -12.52
C GLN A 102 -6.15 17.77 -13.87
N LYS A 103 -6.82 18.76 -14.50
CA LYS A 103 -6.33 19.41 -15.73
C LYS A 103 -5.03 20.18 -15.50
N ILE A 104 -4.87 20.85 -14.34
CA ILE A 104 -3.60 21.49 -13.95
C ILE A 104 -2.50 20.42 -13.87
N ALA A 105 -2.73 19.33 -13.13
CA ALA A 105 -1.81 18.22 -13.00
C ALA A 105 -1.40 17.62 -14.37
N LYS A 106 -2.38 17.37 -15.25
CA LYS A 106 -2.12 16.92 -16.63
C LYS A 106 -1.24 17.92 -17.41
N ASN A 107 -1.51 19.22 -17.31
CA ASN A 107 -0.75 20.23 -18.01
C ASN A 107 0.70 20.29 -17.50
N ASN A 108 0.92 20.16 -16.19
CA ASN A 108 2.26 20.12 -15.59
C ASN A 108 3.05 18.91 -16.11
N LEU A 109 2.44 17.71 -16.17
CA LEU A 109 3.06 16.52 -16.78
C LEU A 109 3.44 16.77 -18.25
N LYS A 110 2.53 17.37 -19.02
CA LYS A 110 2.78 17.71 -20.43
C LYS A 110 3.92 18.70 -20.59
N GLN A 111 3.98 19.75 -19.79
CA GLN A 111 5.04 20.76 -19.81
C GLN A 111 6.40 20.18 -19.42
N ALA A 112 6.43 19.26 -18.42
CA ALA A 112 7.63 18.53 -18.01
C ALA A 112 8.06 17.47 -19.06
N GLY A 113 7.25 17.23 -20.09
CA GLY A 113 7.54 16.27 -21.16
C GLY A 113 7.36 14.83 -20.71
N VAL A 114 6.55 14.56 -19.71
CA VAL A 114 6.30 13.23 -19.17
C VAL A 114 5.38 12.43 -20.10
N ASP A 115 5.79 11.21 -20.44
CA ASP A 115 5.05 10.27 -21.29
C ASP A 115 4.17 9.32 -20.45
N TYR A 116 4.62 8.96 -19.22
CA TYR A 116 3.90 8.09 -18.28
C TYR A 116 4.02 8.60 -16.85
N LEU A 117 2.95 8.47 -16.10
CA LEU A 117 2.94 8.69 -14.65
C LEU A 117 2.84 7.34 -13.93
N ILE A 118 3.84 7.01 -13.11
CA ILE A 118 3.81 5.88 -12.20
C ILE A 118 3.38 6.39 -10.83
N THR A 119 2.31 5.80 -10.28
CA THR A 119 1.76 6.17 -8.97
C THR A 119 1.89 5.01 -7.99
N ILE A 120 2.42 5.27 -6.81
CA ILE A 120 2.64 4.27 -5.76
C ILE A 120 1.74 4.60 -4.59
N GLY A 121 0.79 3.73 -4.24
CA GLY A 121 -0.11 3.95 -3.11
C GLY A 121 -1.35 3.06 -3.12
N GLY A 122 -2.33 3.40 -2.29
CA GLY A 122 -3.57 2.67 -2.10
C GLY A 122 -4.73 3.17 -2.96
N ASN A 123 -5.97 2.87 -2.54
CA ASN A 123 -7.21 3.18 -3.26
C ASN A 123 -7.34 4.64 -3.73
N GLY A 124 -7.07 5.61 -2.84
CA GLY A 124 -7.16 7.03 -3.22
C GLY A 124 -6.14 7.43 -4.29
N THR A 125 -4.96 6.83 -4.27
CA THR A 125 -3.92 7.03 -5.28
C THR A 125 -4.35 6.47 -6.63
N TYR A 126 -4.95 5.29 -6.65
CA TYR A 126 -5.48 4.66 -7.85
C TYR A 126 -6.66 5.43 -8.45
N GLN A 127 -7.55 5.99 -7.60
CA GLN A 127 -8.63 6.88 -8.06
C GLN A 127 -8.08 8.13 -8.76
N GLY A 128 -7.05 8.75 -8.20
CA GLY A 128 -6.39 9.89 -8.82
C GLY A 128 -5.69 9.53 -10.14
N ALA A 129 -5.00 8.39 -10.21
CA ALA A 129 -4.38 7.88 -11.42
C ALA A 129 -5.41 7.57 -12.51
N LEU A 130 -6.55 6.94 -12.14
CA LEU A 130 -7.66 6.67 -13.05
C LEU A 130 -8.28 7.96 -13.60
N ALA A 131 -8.45 8.98 -12.75
CA ALA A 131 -8.97 10.27 -13.17
C ALA A 131 -8.05 10.95 -14.22
N LEU A 132 -6.73 10.92 -14.00
CA LEU A 132 -5.75 11.41 -14.98
C LEU A 132 -5.75 10.57 -16.27
N SER A 133 -5.90 9.25 -16.15
CA SER A 133 -6.00 8.38 -17.33
C SER A 133 -7.21 8.71 -18.19
N LYS A 134 -8.37 8.99 -17.58
CA LYS A 134 -9.58 9.45 -18.29
C LYS A 134 -9.39 10.79 -19.00
N LEU A 135 -8.43 11.60 -18.56
CA LEU A 135 -7.99 12.81 -19.25
C LEU A 135 -6.91 12.55 -20.31
N GLY A 136 -6.52 11.30 -20.56
CA GLY A 136 -5.55 10.91 -21.60
C GLY A 136 -4.09 10.90 -21.13
N VAL A 137 -3.82 10.83 -19.83
CA VAL A 137 -2.48 10.57 -19.29
C VAL A 137 -2.28 9.06 -19.19
N ASN A 138 -1.15 8.52 -19.69
CA ASN A 138 -0.81 7.12 -19.43
C ASN A 138 -0.37 6.97 -17.97
N THR A 139 -1.09 6.18 -17.19
CA THR A 139 -0.84 5.99 -15.76
C THR A 139 -0.63 4.52 -15.43
N ILE A 140 0.31 4.23 -14.52
CA ILE A 140 0.57 2.88 -14.02
C ILE A 140 0.59 2.94 -12.50
N GLY A 141 -0.34 2.22 -11.84
CA GLY A 141 -0.44 2.11 -10.40
C GLY A 141 0.41 0.95 -9.86
N ILE A 142 1.19 1.19 -8.82
CA ILE A 142 1.87 0.17 -8.02
C ILE A 142 1.17 0.13 -6.66
N PRO A 143 0.61 -1.05 -6.24
CA PRO A 143 -0.18 -1.16 -5.01
C PRO A 143 0.72 -1.10 -3.78
N ALA A 144 0.59 -0.03 -2.98
CA ALA A 144 1.34 0.16 -1.74
C ALA A 144 0.41 0.71 -0.65
N THR A 145 -0.02 -0.17 0.22
CA THR A 145 -0.89 0.09 1.38
C THR A 145 -0.79 -1.09 2.34
N ILE A 146 -0.87 -0.82 3.64
CA ILE A 146 -0.92 -1.88 4.66
C ILE A 146 -2.31 -2.54 4.74
N ASP A 147 -3.34 -1.91 4.18
CA ASP A 147 -4.73 -2.36 4.29
C ASP A 147 -5.03 -3.60 3.42
N ASN A 148 -4.19 -3.91 2.45
CA ASN A 148 -4.30 -5.00 1.47
C ASN A 148 -5.67 -5.04 0.74
N ASP A 149 -6.25 -3.88 0.47
CA ASP A 149 -7.63 -3.68 0.00
C ASP A 149 -7.74 -3.35 -1.50
N LEU A 150 -6.67 -3.56 -2.27
CA LEU A 150 -6.65 -3.40 -3.72
C LEU A 150 -6.80 -4.75 -4.43
N GLY A 151 -7.63 -4.78 -5.47
CA GLY A 151 -7.75 -5.93 -6.36
C GLY A 151 -6.59 -6.06 -7.35
N GLY A 152 -6.59 -7.13 -8.15
CA GLY A 152 -5.56 -7.36 -9.17
C GLY A 152 -4.20 -7.80 -8.61
N THR A 153 -4.08 -8.00 -7.31
CA THR A 153 -2.86 -8.45 -6.63
C THR A 153 -3.18 -9.32 -5.42
N ASP A 154 -2.36 -10.31 -5.12
CA ASP A 154 -2.50 -11.15 -3.93
C ASP A 154 -2.06 -10.41 -2.66
N SER A 155 -1.11 -9.49 -2.79
CA SER A 155 -0.60 -8.69 -1.67
C SER A 155 -0.22 -7.29 -2.13
N THR A 156 -0.38 -6.31 -1.24
CA THR A 156 0.08 -4.94 -1.43
C THR A 156 1.37 -4.68 -0.66
N ILE A 157 2.21 -3.79 -1.18
CA ILE A 157 3.48 -3.40 -0.56
C ILE A 157 3.19 -2.75 0.80
N GLY A 158 3.82 -3.26 1.86
CA GLY A 158 3.69 -2.80 3.23
C GLY A 158 2.81 -3.68 4.12
N PHE A 159 1.95 -4.51 3.55
CA PHE A 159 1.07 -5.41 4.29
C PHE A 159 1.84 -6.42 5.13
N SER A 160 2.83 -7.10 4.53
CA SER A 160 3.65 -8.09 5.24
C SER A 160 4.42 -7.48 6.41
N THR A 161 4.95 -6.28 6.24
CA THR A 161 5.67 -5.56 7.31
C THR A 161 4.73 -5.16 8.44
N ALA A 162 3.52 -4.67 8.12
CA ALA A 162 2.52 -4.33 9.12
C ALA A 162 2.09 -5.57 9.91
N LEU A 163 1.88 -6.71 9.26
CA LEU A 163 1.61 -7.98 9.94
C LEU A 163 2.74 -8.37 10.90
N ASN A 164 3.99 -8.27 10.49
CA ASN A 164 5.13 -8.56 11.38
C ASN A 164 5.12 -7.67 12.62
N THR A 165 4.79 -6.38 12.46
CA THR A 165 4.68 -5.44 13.59
C THR A 165 3.54 -5.85 14.54
N ILE A 166 2.40 -6.26 14.01
CA ILE A 166 1.25 -6.72 14.80
C ILE A 166 1.60 -8.03 15.52
N MET A 167 2.26 -8.97 14.83
CA MET A 167 2.68 -10.25 15.40
C MET A 167 3.65 -10.05 16.58
N ASP A 168 4.66 -9.20 16.41
CA ASP A 168 5.60 -8.85 17.49
C ASP A 168 4.88 -8.24 18.71
N ALA A 169 3.84 -7.44 18.49
CA ALA A 169 3.01 -6.90 19.56
C ALA A 169 2.15 -7.98 20.24
N ILE A 170 1.50 -8.86 19.46
CA ILE A 170 0.69 -9.96 19.98
C ILE A 170 1.52 -10.88 20.85
N ASP A 171 2.71 -11.27 20.41
CA ASP A 171 3.60 -12.16 21.16
C ASP A 171 4.00 -11.55 22.52
N LYS A 172 4.40 -10.27 22.53
CA LYS A 172 4.72 -9.53 23.76
C LYS A 172 3.51 -9.43 24.70
N LEU A 173 2.32 -9.16 24.15
CA LEU A 173 1.09 -9.08 24.92
C LEU A 173 0.66 -10.46 25.46
N ARG A 174 0.90 -11.53 24.72
CA ARG A 174 0.65 -12.91 25.13
C ARG A 174 1.47 -13.28 26.37
N ASP A 175 2.77 -12.98 26.36
CA ASP A 175 3.67 -13.27 27.46
C ASP A 175 3.17 -12.65 28.77
N THR A 176 2.86 -11.34 28.72
CA THR A 176 2.35 -10.65 29.90
C THR A 176 0.94 -11.10 30.28
N SER A 177 0.06 -11.40 29.31
CA SER A 177 -1.31 -11.89 29.58
C SER A 177 -1.29 -13.27 30.21
N SER A 178 -0.39 -14.15 29.80
CA SER A 178 -0.20 -15.49 30.39
C SER A 178 0.28 -15.39 31.82
N SER A 179 1.22 -14.49 32.11
CA SER A 179 1.76 -14.28 33.48
C SER A 179 0.75 -13.72 34.44
N HIS A 180 -0.20 -12.94 33.96
CA HIS A 180 -1.19 -12.24 34.80
C HIS A 180 -2.62 -12.80 34.68
N HIS A 181 -2.84 -13.88 33.93
CA HIS A 181 -4.14 -14.48 33.66
C HIS A 181 -5.16 -13.46 33.07
N ARG A 182 -4.73 -12.75 32.01
CA ARG A 182 -5.46 -11.62 31.41
C ARG A 182 -6.01 -11.96 30.04
N CYS A 183 -6.98 -11.12 29.61
CA CYS A 183 -7.38 -11.02 28.22
C CYS A 183 -6.80 -9.74 27.61
N SER A 184 -6.15 -9.84 26.46
CA SER A 184 -5.71 -8.68 25.65
C SER A 184 -6.68 -8.45 24.50
N VAL A 185 -7.21 -7.21 24.41
CA VAL A 185 -8.03 -6.72 23.29
C VAL A 185 -7.14 -5.81 22.46
N ILE A 186 -6.82 -6.22 21.24
CA ILE A 186 -5.80 -5.58 20.39
C ILE A 186 -6.48 -4.97 19.17
N GLU A 187 -6.41 -3.64 19.01
CA GLU A 187 -6.92 -2.97 17.83
C GLU A 187 -5.84 -2.84 16.78
N THR A 188 -6.15 -3.30 15.55
CA THR A 188 -5.29 -3.19 14.37
C THR A 188 -5.87 -2.18 13.39
N MET A 189 -5.00 -1.54 12.60
CA MET A 189 -5.41 -0.74 11.45
C MET A 189 -6.06 -1.62 10.38
N GLY A 190 -6.38 -1.06 9.24
CA GLY A 190 -6.99 -1.75 8.09
C GLY A 190 -8.05 -0.90 7.41
N ARG A 191 -8.42 0.25 8.00
CA ARG A 191 -9.38 1.22 7.49
C ARG A 191 -10.81 0.67 7.35
N GLY A 192 -11.09 -0.16 6.39
CA GLY A 192 -12.35 -0.87 6.17
C GLY A 192 -12.09 -2.28 5.66
N SER A 193 -10.81 -2.67 5.59
CA SER A 193 -10.37 -4.02 5.29
C SER A 193 -10.23 -4.84 6.58
N SER A 194 -10.59 -6.09 6.50
CA SER A 194 -10.43 -7.06 7.61
C SER A 194 -9.10 -7.80 7.57
N GLU A 195 -8.29 -7.58 6.54
CA GLU A 195 -7.09 -8.37 6.23
C GLU A 195 -6.09 -8.40 7.40
N LEU A 196 -5.67 -7.22 7.91
CA LEU A 196 -4.72 -7.17 9.02
C LEU A 196 -5.25 -7.88 10.26
N ALA A 197 -6.54 -7.70 10.60
CA ALA A 197 -7.13 -8.32 11.77
C ALA A 197 -7.23 -9.85 11.63
N ILE A 198 -7.70 -10.34 10.46
CA ILE A 198 -7.89 -11.79 10.25
C ILE A 198 -6.54 -12.50 10.22
N TYR A 199 -5.58 -12.01 9.41
CA TYR A 199 -4.26 -12.63 9.31
C TYR A 199 -3.51 -12.61 10.65
N SER A 200 -3.56 -11.48 11.37
CA SER A 200 -2.92 -11.41 12.68
C SER A 200 -3.62 -12.29 13.73
N ALA A 201 -4.94 -12.47 13.66
CA ALA A 201 -5.66 -13.39 14.54
C ALA A 201 -5.27 -14.85 14.27
N ILE A 202 -5.17 -15.26 13.00
CA ILE A 202 -4.77 -16.63 12.62
C ILE A 202 -3.32 -16.86 13.04
N CYS A 203 -2.39 -16.01 12.59
CA CYS A 203 -0.96 -16.18 12.82
C CYS A 203 -0.57 -15.96 14.28
N GLY A 204 -1.24 -15.05 14.97
CA GLY A 204 -1.04 -14.77 16.38
C GLY A 204 -1.83 -15.69 17.32
N GLY A 205 -2.63 -16.64 16.80
CA GLY A 205 -3.41 -17.57 17.62
C GLY A 205 -4.39 -16.86 18.56
N ALA A 206 -5.10 -15.84 18.04
CA ALA A 206 -6.12 -15.17 18.81
C ALA A 206 -7.38 -16.04 18.94
N GLU A 207 -8.01 -15.99 20.09
CA GLU A 207 -9.22 -16.74 20.37
C GLU A 207 -10.47 -16.14 19.75
N TYR A 208 -10.43 -14.85 19.38
CA TYR A 208 -11.56 -14.15 18.75
C TYR A 208 -11.08 -13.02 17.85
N VAL A 209 -11.83 -12.80 16.74
CA VAL A 209 -11.59 -11.66 15.84
C VAL A 209 -12.88 -10.89 15.61
N ILE A 210 -12.80 -9.57 15.59
CA ILE A 210 -13.92 -8.67 15.28
C ILE A 210 -13.51 -7.84 14.05
N THR A 211 -14.28 -7.96 12.96
CA THR A 211 -13.92 -7.43 11.66
C THR A 211 -15.09 -6.71 11.00
N HIS A 212 -14.82 -5.98 9.91
CA HIS A 212 -15.84 -5.32 9.10
C HIS A 212 -16.71 -6.30 8.29
N ASP A 213 -16.24 -7.53 8.05
CA ASP A 213 -16.90 -8.49 7.15
C ASP A 213 -18.03 -9.27 7.82
N LYS A 214 -17.99 -9.40 9.14
CA LYS A 214 -19.00 -10.14 9.89
C LYS A 214 -19.57 -9.34 11.06
N PRO A 215 -20.88 -9.40 11.31
CA PRO A 215 -21.47 -8.79 12.49
C PRO A 215 -20.81 -9.29 13.78
N PHE A 216 -20.52 -8.40 14.70
CA PHE A 216 -19.96 -8.77 16.00
C PHE A 216 -21.01 -9.42 16.90
N ASP A 217 -20.78 -10.67 17.27
CA ASP A 217 -21.59 -11.41 18.23
C ASP A 217 -20.97 -11.31 19.64
N LYS A 218 -21.41 -10.28 20.38
CA LYS A 218 -20.97 -10.05 21.76
C LYS A 218 -21.37 -11.22 22.67
N VAL A 219 -22.53 -11.81 22.48
CA VAL A 219 -23.04 -12.90 23.32
C VAL A 219 -22.15 -14.13 23.19
N ALA A 220 -21.81 -14.48 21.95
CA ALA A 220 -20.91 -15.59 21.67
C ALA A 220 -19.51 -15.37 22.26
N LEU A 221 -18.97 -14.16 22.15
CA LEU A 221 -17.68 -13.79 22.76
C LEU A 221 -17.70 -13.99 24.28
N MET A 222 -18.70 -13.43 24.96
CA MET A 222 -18.82 -13.52 26.41
C MET A 222 -19.01 -14.96 26.89
N ALA A 223 -19.83 -15.75 26.17
CA ALA A 223 -20.04 -17.17 26.49
C ALA A 223 -18.74 -17.98 26.34
N LYS A 224 -18.00 -17.78 25.25
CA LYS A 224 -16.71 -18.43 25.00
C LYS A 224 -15.70 -18.11 26.12
N PHE A 225 -15.59 -16.86 26.52
CA PHE A 225 -14.60 -16.44 27.52
C PHE A 225 -14.99 -16.83 28.95
N LYS A 226 -16.28 -16.90 29.28
CA LYS A 226 -16.76 -17.54 30.53
C LYS A 226 -16.34 -19.01 30.60
N GLU A 227 -16.47 -19.73 29.48
CA GLU A 227 -16.02 -21.12 29.39
C GLU A 227 -14.50 -21.25 29.54
N TYR A 228 -13.73 -20.40 28.87
CA TYR A 228 -12.27 -20.36 29.03
C TYR A 228 -11.84 -20.10 30.49
N LYS A 229 -12.54 -19.24 31.18
CA LYS A 229 -12.28 -18.99 32.60
C LYS A 229 -12.57 -20.20 33.47
N ARG A 230 -13.66 -20.94 33.18
CA ARG A 230 -13.98 -22.20 33.85
C ARG A 230 -12.94 -23.31 33.59
N GLN A 231 -12.39 -23.33 32.36
CA GLN A 231 -11.30 -24.24 31.99
C GLN A 231 -9.94 -23.82 32.55
N ASN A 232 -9.87 -22.76 33.35
CA ASN A 232 -8.65 -22.21 33.92
C ASN A 232 -7.60 -21.83 32.85
N ARG A 233 -8.04 -21.37 31.67
CA ARG A 233 -7.11 -20.84 30.64
C ARG A 233 -6.39 -19.61 31.17
N LYS A 234 -5.08 -19.53 30.91
CA LYS A 234 -4.20 -18.49 31.44
C LYS A 234 -4.36 -17.14 30.75
N HIS A 235 -4.72 -17.14 29.46
CA HIS A 235 -4.89 -15.90 28.69
C HIS A 235 -5.98 -16.06 27.63
N ALA A 236 -6.41 -14.93 27.09
CA ALA A 236 -7.20 -14.83 25.88
C ALA A 236 -6.78 -13.59 25.08
N ILE A 237 -6.86 -13.68 23.74
CA ILE A 237 -6.55 -12.58 22.83
C ILE A 237 -7.75 -12.34 21.91
N VAL A 238 -8.18 -11.08 21.83
CA VAL A 238 -9.16 -10.58 20.86
C VAL A 238 -8.48 -9.62 19.94
N VAL A 239 -8.54 -9.85 18.64
CA VAL A 239 -8.10 -8.88 17.64
C VAL A 239 -9.30 -8.15 17.07
N VAL A 240 -9.21 -6.84 16.94
CA VAL A 240 -10.31 -5.97 16.51
C VAL A 240 -9.83 -5.07 15.37
N SER A 241 -10.57 -5.03 14.26
CA SER A 241 -10.34 -4.00 13.22
C SER A 241 -10.71 -2.62 13.74
N GLU A 242 -9.91 -1.60 13.41
CA GLU A 242 -10.15 -0.22 13.84
C GLU A 242 -11.55 0.30 13.47
N LYS A 243 -12.07 1.25 14.25
CA LYS A 243 -13.33 1.97 14.01
C LYS A 243 -14.61 1.14 14.07
N LEU A 244 -14.59 -0.07 14.55
CA LEU A 244 -15.80 -0.89 14.73
C LEU A 244 -16.48 -0.63 16.07
N LEU A 245 -15.69 -0.48 17.11
CA LEU A 245 -16.18 -0.29 18.48
C LEU A 245 -15.06 0.34 19.35
N ASN A 246 -15.42 0.75 20.57
CA ASN A 246 -14.45 1.18 21.55
C ASN A 246 -13.83 -0.02 22.26
N VAL A 247 -12.55 -0.30 21.94
CA VAL A 247 -11.84 -1.47 22.49
C VAL A 247 -11.60 -1.38 24.01
N HIS A 248 -11.54 -0.17 24.57
CA HIS A 248 -11.43 0.01 26.03
C HIS A 248 -12.71 -0.39 26.74
N GLU A 249 -13.86 0.05 26.23
CA GLU A 249 -15.17 -0.36 26.75
C GLU A 249 -15.38 -1.89 26.62
N LEU A 250 -15.00 -2.48 25.47
CA LEU A 250 -15.06 -3.93 25.29
C LEU A 250 -14.19 -4.67 26.33
N ALA A 251 -12.98 -4.19 26.61
CA ALA A 251 -12.10 -4.80 27.60
C ALA A 251 -12.70 -4.72 29.02
N GLU A 252 -13.34 -3.60 29.38
CA GLU A 252 -14.06 -3.44 30.65
C GLU A 252 -15.25 -4.39 30.74
N GLU A 253 -16.05 -4.51 29.68
CA GLU A 253 -17.17 -5.46 29.62
C GLU A 253 -16.71 -6.91 29.78
N ILE A 254 -15.65 -7.33 29.06
CA ILE A 254 -15.07 -8.67 29.20
C ILE A 254 -14.64 -8.92 30.65
N SER A 255 -14.00 -7.93 31.27
CA SER A 255 -13.56 -8.04 32.67
C SER A 255 -14.74 -8.25 33.62
N ARG A 256 -15.79 -7.45 33.46
CA ARG A 256 -16.98 -7.50 34.31
C ARG A 256 -17.77 -8.81 34.15
N GLU A 257 -17.93 -9.27 32.90
CA GLU A 257 -18.82 -10.39 32.59
C GLU A 257 -18.17 -11.77 32.67
N THR A 258 -16.86 -11.86 32.40
CA THR A 258 -16.17 -13.15 32.26
C THR A 258 -15.21 -13.47 33.41
N GLY A 259 -14.82 -12.44 34.17
CA GLY A 259 -13.82 -12.56 35.24
C GLY A 259 -12.36 -12.60 34.74
N PHE A 260 -12.11 -12.39 33.44
CA PHE A 260 -10.77 -12.06 32.96
C PHE A 260 -10.43 -10.60 33.29
N ASN A 261 -9.24 -10.34 33.83
CA ASN A 261 -8.74 -8.97 33.91
C ASN A 261 -8.28 -8.53 32.52
N SER A 262 -9.13 -7.82 31.78
CA SER A 262 -8.86 -7.48 30.38
C SER A 262 -8.21 -6.11 30.21
N ARG A 263 -7.42 -5.97 29.16
CA ARG A 263 -6.76 -4.69 28.78
C ARG A 263 -6.83 -4.49 27.30
N ALA A 264 -7.09 -3.24 26.88
CA ALA A 264 -7.05 -2.83 25.49
C ALA A 264 -5.67 -2.29 25.12
N THR A 265 -5.26 -2.56 23.89
CA THR A 265 -4.07 -2.00 23.26
C THR A 265 -4.40 -1.58 21.85
N VAL A 266 -4.31 -0.28 21.54
CA VAL A 266 -4.47 0.28 20.21
C VAL A 266 -3.08 0.40 19.59
N LEU A 267 -2.78 -0.39 18.54
CA LEU A 267 -1.45 -0.38 17.92
C LEU A 267 -1.21 0.90 17.11
N GLY A 268 -2.22 1.39 16.41
CA GLY A 268 -2.14 2.65 15.68
C GLY A 268 -1.03 2.72 14.64
N TYR A 269 -0.41 3.90 14.51
CA TYR A 269 0.52 4.23 13.42
C TYR A 269 1.85 3.46 13.42
N VAL A 270 2.24 2.77 14.48
CA VAL A 270 3.44 1.91 14.46
C VAL A 270 3.38 0.84 13.37
N GLN A 271 2.17 0.47 12.94
CA GLN A 271 1.92 -0.50 11.87
C GLN A 271 2.31 0.02 10.47
N ARG A 272 2.45 1.34 10.29
CA ARG A 272 2.86 1.96 9.01
C ARG A 272 4.36 2.11 8.86
N GLY A 273 5.10 2.04 9.97
CA GLY A 273 6.52 2.34 10.02
C GLY A 273 7.40 1.10 9.94
N GLY A 274 8.68 1.35 10.01
CA GLY A 274 9.71 0.33 10.09
C GLY A 274 10.34 -0.05 8.77
N SER A 275 11.40 -0.82 8.86
CA SER A 275 12.13 -1.35 7.71
C SER A 275 11.27 -2.41 7.00
N PRO A 276 11.07 -2.32 5.67
CA PRO A 276 10.23 -3.28 4.96
C PRO A 276 10.77 -4.71 5.11
N SER A 277 9.85 -5.66 5.29
CA SER A 277 10.14 -7.08 5.33
C SER A 277 10.84 -7.53 4.04
N GLN A 278 11.46 -8.70 4.08
CA GLN A 278 12.03 -9.32 2.87
C GLN A 278 10.98 -9.42 1.76
N TYR A 279 9.77 -9.85 2.11
CA TYR A 279 8.68 -10.00 1.15
C TYR A 279 8.27 -8.67 0.52
N ASP A 280 8.08 -7.60 1.32
CA ASP A 280 7.71 -6.29 0.80
C ASP A 280 8.81 -5.67 -0.08
N ARG A 281 10.10 -5.91 0.23
CA ARG A 281 11.21 -5.47 -0.64
C ARG A 281 11.19 -6.21 -1.98
N PHE A 282 10.95 -7.52 -1.97
CA PHE A 282 10.85 -8.32 -3.19
C PHE A 282 9.64 -7.90 -4.03
N LEU A 283 8.46 -7.79 -3.40
CA LEU A 283 7.23 -7.37 -4.04
C LEU A 283 7.39 -5.97 -4.68
N ALA A 284 7.87 -4.99 -3.91
CA ALA A 284 8.11 -3.63 -4.39
C ALA A 284 9.09 -3.60 -5.57
N THR A 285 10.15 -4.41 -5.52
CA THR A 285 11.14 -4.49 -6.61
C THR A 285 10.50 -5.11 -7.85
N SER A 286 9.81 -6.22 -7.72
CA SER A 286 9.16 -6.92 -8.85
C SER A 286 8.12 -6.05 -9.53
N LEU A 287 7.26 -5.37 -8.75
CA LEU A 287 6.22 -4.50 -9.30
C LEU A 287 6.79 -3.21 -9.93
N GLY A 288 7.87 -2.65 -9.36
CA GLY A 288 8.58 -1.53 -9.95
C GLY A 288 9.21 -1.87 -11.30
N VAL A 289 9.83 -3.04 -11.43
CA VAL A 289 10.34 -3.58 -12.71
C VAL A 289 9.19 -3.75 -13.71
N LYS A 290 8.09 -4.41 -13.29
CA LYS A 290 6.93 -4.64 -14.15
C LYS A 290 6.31 -3.36 -14.67
N ALA A 291 6.24 -2.32 -13.85
CA ALA A 291 5.73 -1.01 -14.27
C ALA A 291 6.59 -0.40 -15.40
N VAL A 292 7.92 -0.48 -15.31
CA VAL A 292 8.82 0.01 -16.37
C VAL A 292 8.78 -0.86 -17.61
N GLU A 293 8.57 -2.17 -17.48
CA GLU A 293 8.35 -3.06 -18.64
C GLU A 293 7.11 -2.63 -19.44
N LEU A 294 6.00 -2.27 -18.77
CA LEU A 294 4.81 -1.75 -19.44
C LEU A 294 5.08 -0.42 -20.16
N VAL A 295 5.87 0.47 -19.56
CA VAL A 295 6.32 1.71 -20.21
C VAL A 295 7.13 1.39 -21.47
N LYS A 296 8.11 0.49 -21.37
CA LYS A 296 8.94 0.04 -22.52
C LYS A 296 8.10 -0.59 -23.65
N ALA A 297 7.08 -1.34 -23.26
CA ALA A 297 6.11 -1.93 -24.20
C ALA A 297 5.13 -0.91 -24.80
N LYS A 298 5.19 0.37 -24.36
CA LYS A 298 4.27 1.45 -24.75
C LYS A 298 2.80 1.13 -24.48
N ALA A 299 2.54 0.44 -23.38
CA ALA A 299 1.18 0.17 -22.93
C ALA A 299 0.45 1.48 -22.62
N THR A 300 -0.81 1.60 -23.00
CA THR A 300 -1.58 2.85 -22.88
C THR A 300 -2.73 2.72 -21.89
N GLY A 301 -3.23 3.86 -21.40
CA GLY A 301 -4.38 3.93 -20.52
C GLY A 301 -4.00 3.93 -19.04
N GLY A 302 -4.96 3.55 -18.21
CA GLY A 302 -4.82 3.44 -16.77
C GLY A 302 -4.61 1.98 -16.35
N LEU A 303 -3.37 1.60 -16.09
CA LEU A 303 -2.97 0.24 -15.72
C LEU A 303 -2.58 0.15 -14.26
N ALA A 304 -2.70 -1.03 -13.68
CA ALA A 304 -2.18 -1.38 -12.38
C ALA A 304 -1.29 -2.62 -12.52
N VAL A 305 -0.17 -2.65 -11.82
CA VAL A 305 0.62 -3.86 -11.66
C VAL A 305 0.24 -4.56 -10.35
N GLY A 306 0.42 -5.87 -10.32
CA GLY A 306 0.15 -6.70 -9.14
C GLY A 306 0.95 -7.99 -9.18
N LEU A 307 0.87 -8.76 -8.11
CA LEU A 307 1.42 -10.11 -8.02
C LEU A 307 0.25 -11.10 -7.92
N LYS A 308 0.15 -12.07 -8.83
CA LYS A 308 -0.81 -13.19 -8.73
C LYS A 308 -0.06 -14.50 -8.91
N ASN A 309 -0.25 -15.44 -7.98
CA ASN A 309 0.44 -16.73 -7.97
C ASN A 309 1.98 -16.58 -8.06
N SER A 310 2.54 -15.61 -7.35
CA SER A 310 3.97 -15.27 -7.34
C SER A 310 4.52 -14.70 -8.66
N GLU A 311 3.69 -14.37 -9.63
CA GLU A 311 4.09 -13.76 -10.90
C GLU A 311 3.59 -12.31 -11.02
N PRO A 312 4.45 -11.36 -11.48
CA PRO A 312 4.03 -10.00 -11.75
C PRO A 312 3.05 -9.94 -12.92
N VAL A 313 1.85 -9.43 -12.67
CA VAL A 313 0.78 -9.26 -13.65
C VAL A 313 0.43 -7.79 -13.85
N SER A 314 -0.42 -7.51 -14.84
CA SER A 314 -1.04 -6.20 -15.00
C SER A 314 -2.54 -6.33 -15.25
N THR A 315 -3.29 -5.37 -14.75
CA THR A 315 -4.73 -5.22 -14.96
C THR A 315 -5.06 -3.74 -15.18
N THR A 316 -6.32 -3.37 -15.32
CA THR A 316 -6.72 -1.96 -15.37
C THR A 316 -6.86 -1.40 -13.95
N LEU A 317 -6.66 -0.09 -13.79
CA LEU A 317 -6.94 0.59 -12.51
C LEU A 317 -8.41 0.44 -12.09
N GLU A 318 -9.33 0.38 -13.03
CA GLU A 318 -10.76 0.17 -12.76
C GLU A 318 -11.00 -1.22 -12.15
N THR A 319 -10.43 -2.27 -12.74
CA THR A 319 -10.52 -3.64 -12.20
C THR A 319 -9.93 -3.72 -10.80
N ALA A 320 -8.74 -3.12 -10.60
CA ALA A 320 -8.07 -3.12 -9.30
C ALA A 320 -8.87 -2.39 -8.20
N LEU A 321 -9.66 -1.37 -8.56
CA LEU A 321 -10.51 -0.64 -7.63
C LEU A 321 -11.85 -1.34 -7.33
N LEU A 322 -12.35 -2.19 -8.24
CA LEU A 322 -13.66 -2.83 -8.12
C LEU A 322 -13.58 -4.24 -7.52
N GLU A 323 -12.49 -4.96 -7.76
CA GLU A 323 -12.31 -6.34 -7.28
C GLU A 323 -12.25 -6.35 -5.75
N LYS A 324 -13.18 -7.06 -5.11
CA LYS A 324 -13.20 -7.27 -3.66
C LYS A 324 -12.61 -8.61 -3.31
N ARG A 325 -11.97 -8.70 -2.15
CA ARG A 325 -11.46 -9.95 -1.60
C ARG A 325 -12.54 -10.70 -0.85
N ASP A 326 -12.52 -12.02 -0.97
CA ASP A 326 -13.35 -12.91 -0.19
C ASP A 326 -12.51 -13.52 0.95
N HIS A 327 -12.98 -13.35 2.18
CA HIS A 327 -12.30 -13.82 3.38
C HIS A 327 -12.93 -15.06 4.00
N GLU A 328 -13.93 -15.68 3.37
CA GLU A 328 -14.66 -16.82 3.96
C GLU A 328 -13.71 -17.99 4.28
N TYR A 329 -12.74 -18.26 3.40
CA TYR A 329 -11.71 -19.27 3.65
C TYR A 329 -10.88 -18.97 4.91
N LEU A 330 -10.50 -17.72 5.13
CA LEU A 330 -9.73 -17.31 6.31
C LEU A 330 -10.54 -17.41 7.59
N PHE A 331 -11.83 -17.07 7.56
CA PHE A 331 -12.74 -17.29 8.69
C PHE A 331 -12.92 -18.78 9.01
N ASN A 332 -12.93 -19.65 7.99
CA ASN A 332 -12.97 -21.08 8.20
C ASN A 332 -11.70 -21.61 8.89
N ILE A 333 -10.53 -21.15 8.48
CA ILE A 333 -9.26 -21.46 9.18
C ILE A 333 -9.37 -21.02 10.63
N LEU A 334 -9.71 -19.75 10.87
CA LEU A 334 -9.79 -19.20 12.23
C LEU A 334 -10.72 -20.03 13.12
N ARG A 335 -11.91 -20.40 12.62
CA ARG A 335 -12.87 -21.24 13.36
C ARG A 335 -12.32 -22.59 13.77
N LEU A 336 -11.41 -23.17 12.97
CA LEU A 336 -10.82 -24.49 13.26
C LEU A 336 -9.69 -24.43 14.28
N VAL A 337 -9.01 -23.28 14.41
CA VAL A 337 -7.80 -23.15 15.24
C VAL A 337 -7.98 -22.27 16.49
N SER A 338 -9.14 -21.61 16.68
CA SER A 338 -9.44 -20.71 17.80
C SER A 338 -10.32 -21.29 18.91
#